data_dc62f5403770c878b18065955199c355
#
_entry.id   dc62f5403770c878b18065955199c355
#
_cell.length_a   1.000
_cell.length_b   1.000
_cell.length_c   1.000
_cell.angle_alpha   90.00
_cell.angle_beta   90.00
_cell.angle_gamma   90.00
#
_symmetry.space_group_name_H-M   'P 1'
#
loop_
_entity.id
_entity.type
_entity.pdbx_description
1 polymer ?
#
loop_
_entity_poly.entity_id
_entity_poly.type
_entity_poly.pdbx_seq_one_letter_code
_entity_poly.pdbx_strand_id
1 'polypeptide(L)'
;MKARNLIVAMALCFVGAALSFADNPNMGTWKLNEAKSTIPAGFMKNTTVVYTADGDNMKVTTDGTDRNGQSMHTEWTGKFDGKDYPLTGDPTADSRSYRKISDRTLELANKKGGKVTTSGRVVVSADGKTRTLTITGTDAAGKKVSSTAVYDKQ
;
A
#
# COMPACT_ATOMS: atom_id res chain seq x y z
N MET A 1 62.46 -34.27 -2.74
CA MET A 1 61.35 -33.71 -3.56
C MET A 1 60.20 -33.31 -2.61
N LYS A 2 59.97 -32.01 -2.44
CA LYS A 2 58.92 -31.50 -1.53
C LYS A 2 57.69 -31.15 -2.36
N ALA A 3 56.60 -31.86 -2.16
CA ALA A 3 55.31 -31.55 -2.79
C ALA A 3 54.67 -30.34 -2.07
N ARG A 4 54.43 -29.24 -2.80
CA ARG A 4 53.72 -28.06 -2.33
C ARG A 4 52.24 -28.26 -2.63
N ASN A 5 51.45 -28.48 -1.58
CA ASN A 5 49.99 -28.51 -1.68
C ASN A 5 49.46 -27.07 -1.86
N LEU A 6 48.89 -26.79 -3.01
CA LEU A 6 48.20 -25.53 -3.31
C LEU A 6 46.74 -25.70 -2.89
N ILE A 7 46.35 -25.08 -1.77
CA ILE A 7 44.96 -24.98 -1.33
C ILE A 7 44.37 -23.77 -2.07
N VAL A 8 43.51 -24.05 -3.07
CA VAL A 8 42.69 -23.03 -3.70
C VAL A 8 41.47 -22.82 -2.83
N ALA A 9 41.47 -21.72 -2.08
CA ALA A 9 40.27 -21.28 -1.35
C ALA A 9 39.30 -20.63 -2.32
N MET A 10 38.20 -21.35 -2.62
CA MET A 10 37.10 -20.87 -3.43
C MET A 10 36.20 -20.00 -2.55
N ALA A 11 36.38 -18.68 -2.60
CA ALA A 11 35.49 -17.72 -1.94
C ALA A 11 34.16 -17.69 -2.71
N LEU A 12 33.14 -18.33 -2.15
CA LEU A 12 31.77 -18.20 -2.61
C LEU A 12 31.28 -16.78 -2.20
N CYS A 13 31.28 -15.84 -3.14
CA CYS A 13 30.56 -14.58 -2.98
C CYS A 13 29.07 -14.85 -3.07
N PHE A 14 28.37 -14.95 -1.95
CA PHE A 14 26.93 -14.80 -1.89
C PHE A 14 26.58 -13.34 -2.21
N VAL A 15 26.29 -13.06 -3.47
CA VAL A 15 25.61 -11.83 -3.85
C VAL A 15 24.16 -12.01 -3.43
N GLY A 16 23.83 -11.61 -2.21
CA GLY A 16 22.46 -11.46 -1.76
C GLY A 16 21.80 -10.41 -2.64
N ALA A 17 20.86 -10.81 -3.49
CA ALA A 17 19.98 -9.88 -4.17
C ALA A 17 19.12 -9.20 -3.08
N ALA A 18 19.58 -8.08 -2.55
CA ALA A 18 18.73 -7.16 -1.81
C ALA A 18 17.64 -6.71 -2.80
N LEU A 19 16.40 -7.18 -2.61
CA LEU A 19 15.26 -6.67 -3.33
C LEU A 19 15.17 -5.19 -3.02
N SER A 20 15.62 -4.36 -3.96
CA SER A 20 15.61 -2.91 -3.81
C SER A 20 14.17 -2.43 -3.92
N PHE A 21 13.53 -2.16 -2.77
CA PHE A 21 12.25 -1.44 -2.73
C PHE A 21 12.42 0.04 -3.17
N ALA A 22 13.65 0.50 -3.38
CA ALA A 22 13.96 1.88 -3.78
C ALA A 22 13.30 2.29 -5.11
N ASP A 23 13.08 1.34 -6.02
CA ASP A 23 12.45 1.58 -7.33
C ASP A 23 10.91 1.42 -7.32
N ASN A 24 10.31 1.11 -6.16
CA ASN A 24 8.86 0.99 -6.08
C ASN A 24 8.22 2.39 -6.06
N PRO A 25 7.47 2.79 -7.10
CA PRO A 25 6.93 4.13 -7.22
C PRO A 25 5.91 4.48 -6.12
N ASN A 26 5.35 3.48 -5.42
CA ASN A 26 4.44 3.71 -4.31
C ASN A 26 5.15 4.19 -3.04
N MET A 27 6.47 4.00 -2.90
CA MET A 27 7.25 4.36 -1.72
C MET A 27 7.21 5.85 -1.41
N GLY A 28 7.28 6.18 -0.11
CA GLY A 28 7.35 7.54 0.41
C GLY A 28 6.04 8.04 0.98
N THR A 29 5.99 9.34 1.22
CA THR A 29 4.86 10.05 1.84
C THR A 29 3.99 10.70 0.79
N TRP A 30 2.69 10.54 0.94
CA TRP A 30 1.67 11.05 0.03
C TRP A 30 0.67 11.90 0.82
N LYS A 31 0.48 13.14 0.40
CA LYS A 31 -0.49 14.08 0.99
C LYS A 31 -1.69 14.26 0.08
N LEU A 32 -2.88 14.22 0.69
CA LEU A 32 -4.14 14.43 -0.03
C LEU A 32 -4.18 15.81 -0.68
N ASN A 33 -4.48 15.84 -1.97
CA ASN A 33 -4.81 17.05 -2.71
C ASN A 33 -6.34 17.15 -2.80
N GLU A 34 -6.93 17.91 -1.90
CA GLU A 34 -8.40 18.03 -1.81
C GLU A 34 -9.00 18.64 -3.08
N ALA A 35 -8.30 19.60 -3.69
CA ALA A 35 -8.79 20.28 -4.90
C ALA A 35 -8.91 19.36 -6.12
N LYS A 36 -8.13 18.26 -6.15
CA LYS A 36 -8.15 17.25 -7.22
C LYS A 36 -8.95 16.01 -6.85
N SER A 37 -9.51 15.95 -5.64
CA SER A 37 -10.18 14.77 -5.10
C SER A 37 -11.69 14.93 -5.11
N THR A 38 -12.40 13.80 -5.27
CA THR A 38 -13.86 13.72 -5.12
C THR A 38 -14.16 12.63 -4.10
N ILE A 39 -14.32 13.05 -2.85
CA ILE A 39 -14.59 12.15 -1.72
C ILE A 39 -15.99 12.49 -1.19
N PRO A 40 -17.00 11.67 -1.50
CA PRO A 40 -18.36 11.90 -1.03
C PRO A 40 -18.48 11.85 0.49
N ALA A 41 -19.45 12.52 1.05
CA ALA A 41 -19.78 12.41 2.47
C ALA A 41 -20.04 10.94 2.85
N GLY A 42 -19.59 10.54 4.03
CA GLY A 42 -19.69 9.16 4.52
C GLY A 42 -18.57 8.22 4.02
N PHE A 43 -17.60 8.72 3.26
CA PHE A 43 -16.33 8.02 3.02
C PHE A 43 -15.27 8.44 4.04
N MET A 44 -14.34 7.53 4.32
CA MET A 44 -13.12 7.87 5.07
C MET A 44 -12.26 8.80 4.22
N LYS A 45 -11.63 9.78 4.86
CA LYS A 45 -10.76 10.76 4.21
C LYS A 45 -9.34 10.60 4.74
N ASN A 46 -8.52 9.92 3.98
CA ASN A 46 -7.11 9.73 4.32
C ASN A 46 -6.31 10.95 3.88
N THR A 47 -5.76 11.71 4.82
CA THR A 47 -5.00 12.94 4.55
C THR A 47 -3.52 12.68 4.27
N THR A 48 -2.98 11.64 4.89
CA THR A 48 -1.58 11.24 4.71
C THR A 48 -1.51 9.73 4.56
N VAL A 49 -0.73 9.26 3.59
CA VAL A 49 -0.42 7.84 3.40
C VAL A 49 1.08 7.68 3.25
N VAL A 50 1.67 6.77 4.00
CA VAL A 50 3.12 6.51 3.98
C VAL A 50 3.37 5.05 3.65
N TYR A 51 4.22 4.81 2.68
CA TYR A 51 4.73 3.49 2.31
C TYR A 51 6.20 3.39 2.67
N THR A 52 6.56 2.43 3.49
CA THR A 52 7.95 2.13 3.88
C THR A 52 8.25 0.64 3.71
N ALA A 53 9.51 0.32 3.49
CA ALA A 53 9.97 -1.06 3.54
C ALA A 53 10.03 -1.54 5.00
N ASP A 54 9.64 -2.79 5.24
CA ASP A 54 9.72 -3.48 6.53
C ASP A 54 10.23 -4.91 6.30
N GLY A 55 11.54 -5.06 6.22
CA GLY A 55 12.19 -6.28 5.77
C GLY A 55 11.74 -6.65 4.35
N ASP A 56 11.19 -7.85 4.19
CA ASP A 56 10.62 -8.33 2.91
C ASP A 56 9.17 -7.87 2.68
N ASN A 57 8.61 -7.07 3.59
CA ASN A 57 7.25 -6.57 3.53
C ASN A 57 7.22 -5.07 3.23
N MET A 58 6.03 -4.59 2.95
CA MET A 58 5.70 -3.18 2.89
C MET A 58 4.87 -2.84 4.12
N LYS A 59 5.24 -1.78 4.83
CA LYS A 59 4.39 -1.15 5.84
C LYS A 59 3.67 0.04 5.21
N VAL A 60 2.36 0.11 5.40
CA VAL A 60 1.52 1.23 4.96
C VAL A 60 0.81 1.80 6.18
N THR A 61 1.07 3.07 6.46
CA THR A 61 0.35 3.81 7.50
C THR A 61 -0.52 4.88 6.86
N THR A 62 -1.66 5.14 7.47
CA THR A 62 -2.61 6.12 6.97
C THR A 62 -3.16 6.94 8.12
N ASP A 63 -3.08 8.27 8.01
CA ASP A 63 -3.71 9.20 8.90
C ASP A 63 -4.86 9.92 8.18
N GLY A 64 -5.94 10.20 8.89
CA GLY A 64 -7.09 10.86 8.32
C GLY A 64 -8.28 10.92 9.26
N THR A 65 -9.47 10.87 8.67
CA THR A 65 -10.73 10.83 9.42
C THR A 65 -11.59 9.67 8.96
N ASP A 66 -12.32 9.09 9.90
CA ASP A 66 -13.34 8.09 9.63
C ASP A 66 -14.60 8.70 8.99
N ARG A 67 -15.64 7.88 8.80
CA ARG A 67 -16.91 8.30 8.20
C ARG A 67 -17.69 9.31 9.05
N ASN A 68 -17.35 9.43 10.34
CA ASN A 68 -17.98 10.35 11.30
C ASN A 68 -17.14 11.62 11.52
N GLY A 69 -15.99 11.75 10.81
CA GLY A 69 -15.06 12.87 10.95
C GLY A 69 -14.13 12.74 12.16
N GLN A 70 -14.07 11.60 12.83
CA GLN A 70 -13.16 11.36 13.94
C GLN A 70 -11.76 10.99 13.40
N SER A 71 -10.71 11.42 14.11
CA SER A 71 -9.33 11.08 13.75
C SER A 71 -9.14 9.57 13.69
N MET A 72 -8.47 9.14 12.63
CA MET A 72 -8.21 7.73 12.37
C MET A 72 -6.75 7.56 11.97
N HIS A 73 -6.11 6.53 12.54
CA HIS A 73 -4.79 6.04 12.14
C HIS A 73 -4.90 4.56 11.83
N THR A 74 -4.43 4.14 10.64
CA THR A 74 -4.43 2.73 10.26
C THR A 74 -3.02 2.24 9.96
N GLU A 75 -2.76 0.97 10.26
CA GLU A 75 -1.51 0.30 9.90
C GLU A 75 -1.79 -1.02 9.19
N TRP A 76 -1.00 -1.28 8.18
CA TRP A 76 -0.98 -2.52 7.43
C TRP A 76 0.46 -2.90 7.12
N THR A 77 0.81 -4.19 7.31
CA THR A 77 2.11 -4.75 6.90
C THR A 77 1.88 -6.04 6.14
N GLY A 78 2.46 -6.16 4.95
CA GLY A 78 2.30 -7.34 4.11
C GLY A 78 3.02 -7.20 2.77
N LYS A 79 2.68 -8.08 1.84
CA LYS A 79 3.22 -8.10 0.47
C LYS A 79 2.16 -7.69 -0.55
N PHE A 80 2.59 -7.26 -1.73
CA PHE A 80 1.68 -6.94 -2.83
C PHE A 80 1.35 -8.17 -3.68
N ASP A 81 1.07 -9.30 -3.01
CA ASP A 81 0.87 -10.63 -3.59
C ASP A 81 -0.61 -11.05 -3.71
N GLY A 82 -1.52 -10.16 -3.33
CA GLY A 82 -2.96 -10.40 -3.36
C GLY A 82 -3.51 -11.18 -2.17
N LYS A 83 -2.68 -11.56 -1.21
CA LYS A 83 -3.14 -12.22 0.02
C LYS A 83 -3.63 -11.20 1.04
N ASP A 84 -4.50 -11.64 1.93
CA ASP A 84 -5.00 -10.83 3.02
C ASP A 84 -3.98 -10.77 4.15
N TYR A 85 -3.69 -9.55 4.61
CA TYR A 85 -2.87 -9.28 5.79
C TYR A 85 -3.66 -8.42 6.77
N PRO A 86 -3.37 -8.51 8.08
CA PRO A 86 -4.06 -7.74 9.10
C PRO A 86 -4.02 -6.23 8.82
N LEU A 87 -5.14 -5.57 9.04
CA LEU A 87 -5.29 -4.13 9.04
C LEU A 87 -5.79 -3.70 10.43
N THR A 88 -5.10 -2.75 11.04
CA THR A 88 -5.49 -2.19 12.35
C THR A 88 -5.94 -0.74 12.21
N GLY A 89 -6.76 -0.27 13.16
CA GLY A 89 -7.22 1.11 13.22
C GLY A 89 -8.38 1.47 12.28
N ASP A 90 -8.83 0.55 11.42
CA ASP A 90 -10.01 0.75 10.56
C ASP A 90 -11.24 0.06 11.19
N PRO A 91 -12.28 0.80 11.60
CA PRO A 91 -13.47 0.18 12.21
C PRO A 91 -14.28 -0.68 11.23
N THR A 92 -14.08 -0.48 9.93
CA THR A 92 -14.86 -1.13 8.87
C THR A 92 -14.14 -2.30 8.19
N ALA A 93 -12.87 -2.54 8.57
CA ALA A 93 -12.07 -3.62 8.02
C ALA A 93 -11.09 -4.16 9.08
N ASP A 94 -10.76 -5.45 9.00
CA ASP A 94 -9.77 -6.14 9.84
C ASP A 94 -8.62 -6.72 9.01
N SER A 95 -8.78 -6.75 7.69
CA SER A 95 -7.72 -7.19 6.79
C SER A 95 -7.76 -6.42 5.47
N ARG A 96 -6.61 -6.37 4.82
CA ARG A 96 -6.43 -5.77 3.49
C ARG A 96 -5.50 -6.62 2.66
N SER A 97 -5.84 -6.74 1.38
CA SER A 97 -4.92 -7.26 0.36
C SER A 97 -4.52 -6.14 -0.60
N TYR A 98 -3.26 -6.19 -1.02
CA TYR A 98 -2.79 -5.45 -2.19
C TYR A 98 -2.30 -6.45 -3.23
N ARG A 99 -2.66 -6.24 -4.48
CA ARG A 99 -2.18 -7.01 -5.63
C ARG A 99 -1.49 -6.09 -6.63
N LYS A 100 -0.23 -6.38 -6.94
CA LYS A 100 0.50 -5.66 -7.98
C LYS A 100 -0.05 -6.05 -9.36
N ILE A 101 -0.53 -5.08 -10.11
CA ILE A 101 -1.00 -5.23 -11.49
C ILE A 101 0.11 -4.80 -12.46
N SER A 102 0.80 -3.70 -12.14
CA SER A 102 1.99 -3.21 -12.83
C SER A 102 2.89 -2.49 -11.84
N ASP A 103 4.03 -1.98 -12.29
CA ASP A 103 4.93 -1.22 -11.40
C ASP A 103 4.25 -0.01 -10.74
N ARG A 104 3.28 0.60 -11.43
CA ARG A 104 2.56 1.79 -10.96
C ARG A 104 1.10 1.56 -10.60
N THR A 105 0.62 0.32 -10.65
CA THR A 105 -0.79 0.03 -10.39
C THR A 105 -0.92 -1.10 -9.37
N LEU A 106 -1.65 -0.81 -8.29
CA LEU A 106 -2.06 -1.79 -7.30
C LEU A 106 -3.59 -1.89 -7.28
N GLU A 107 -4.11 -3.08 -7.11
CA GLU A 107 -5.48 -3.30 -6.65
C GLU A 107 -5.46 -3.55 -5.15
N LEU A 108 -6.50 -3.08 -4.46
CA LEU A 108 -6.69 -3.34 -3.05
C LEU A 108 -8.11 -3.82 -2.77
N ALA A 109 -8.25 -4.64 -1.73
CA ALA A 109 -9.53 -4.99 -1.16
C ALA A 109 -9.42 -4.94 0.38
N ASN A 110 -10.37 -4.27 1.02
CA ASN A 110 -10.56 -4.32 2.47
C ASN A 110 -11.64 -5.34 2.78
N LYS A 111 -11.44 -6.08 3.87
CA LYS A 111 -12.39 -7.11 4.31
C LYS A 111 -12.68 -6.96 5.81
N LYS A 112 -13.90 -7.34 6.20
CA LYS A 112 -14.33 -7.50 7.57
C LYS A 112 -14.91 -8.90 7.74
N GLY A 113 -14.34 -9.68 8.64
CA GLY A 113 -14.75 -11.07 8.83
C GLY A 113 -14.69 -11.90 7.53
N GLY A 114 -13.68 -11.68 6.68
CA GLY A 114 -13.50 -12.34 5.40
C GLY A 114 -14.38 -11.84 4.24
N LYS A 115 -15.32 -10.92 4.48
CA LYS A 115 -16.18 -10.34 3.44
C LYS A 115 -15.58 -9.01 2.94
N VAL A 116 -15.53 -8.81 1.62
CA VAL A 116 -15.08 -7.56 1.02
C VAL A 116 -16.06 -6.43 1.38
N THR A 117 -15.54 -5.39 2.02
CA THR A 117 -16.29 -4.16 2.36
C THR A 117 -16.05 -3.04 1.37
N THR A 118 -14.83 -2.93 0.87
CA THR A 118 -14.45 -1.98 -0.19
C THR A 118 -13.40 -2.60 -1.09
N SER A 119 -13.38 -2.17 -2.34
CA SER A 119 -12.32 -2.49 -3.29
C SER A 119 -11.85 -1.22 -3.99
N GLY A 120 -10.62 -1.23 -4.48
CA GLY A 120 -10.08 -0.05 -5.12
C GLY A 120 -8.83 -0.32 -5.95
N ARG A 121 -8.39 0.74 -6.60
CA ARG A 121 -7.18 0.76 -7.41
C ARG A 121 -6.35 1.99 -7.08
N VAL A 122 -5.06 1.77 -6.94
CA VAL A 122 -4.04 2.81 -6.78
C VAL A 122 -3.27 2.90 -8.07
N VAL A 123 -3.10 4.11 -8.60
CA VAL A 123 -2.29 4.38 -9.79
C VAL A 123 -1.32 5.52 -9.48
N VAL A 124 -0.02 5.27 -9.67
CA VAL A 124 1.01 6.32 -9.59
C VAL A 124 1.28 6.84 -11.01
N SER A 125 1.34 8.16 -11.15
CA SER A 125 1.63 8.83 -12.42
C SER A 125 3.01 8.44 -12.98
N ALA A 126 3.21 8.65 -14.29
CA ALA A 126 4.46 8.29 -14.96
C ALA A 126 5.68 9.03 -14.38
N ASP A 127 5.51 10.28 -13.93
CA ASP A 127 6.52 11.09 -13.29
C ASP A 127 6.73 10.78 -11.80
N GLY A 128 5.93 9.86 -11.24
CA GLY A 128 6.01 9.44 -9.83
C GLY A 128 5.54 10.49 -8.82
N LYS A 129 4.96 11.62 -9.26
CA LYS A 129 4.63 12.76 -8.39
C LYS A 129 3.20 12.76 -7.87
N THR A 130 2.30 12.04 -8.54
CA THR A 130 0.89 11.98 -8.20
C THR A 130 0.44 10.53 -8.05
N ARG A 131 -0.41 10.29 -7.08
CA ARG A 131 -1.03 8.99 -6.81
C ARG A 131 -2.54 9.15 -6.74
N THR A 132 -3.28 8.36 -7.50
CA THR A 132 -4.74 8.36 -7.49
C THR A 132 -5.24 7.06 -6.89
N LEU A 133 -6.08 7.15 -5.87
CA LEU A 133 -6.82 6.04 -5.29
C LEU A 133 -8.29 6.16 -5.68
N THR A 134 -8.80 5.18 -6.39
CA THR A 134 -10.24 5.04 -6.65
C THR A 134 -10.78 3.90 -5.81
N ILE A 135 -11.76 4.18 -4.95
CA ILE A 135 -12.44 3.20 -4.10
C ILE A 135 -13.89 3.05 -4.58
N THR A 136 -14.35 1.82 -4.64
CA THR A 136 -15.75 1.48 -4.81
C THR A 136 -16.25 0.76 -3.57
N GLY A 137 -17.40 1.15 -3.08
CA GLY A 137 -18.03 0.58 -1.90
C GLY A 137 -19.54 0.68 -2.00
N THR A 138 -20.19 0.41 -0.88
CA THR A 138 -21.65 0.50 -0.75
C THR A 138 -21.95 1.46 0.40
N ASP A 139 -22.84 2.43 0.19
CA ASP A 139 -23.30 3.32 1.25
C ASP A 139 -24.27 2.60 2.21
N ALA A 140 -24.73 3.33 3.23
CA ALA A 140 -25.65 2.79 4.23
C ALA A 140 -27.03 2.37 3.64
N ALA A 141 -27.39 2.90 2.48
CA ALA A 141 -28.62 2.58 1.75
C ALA A 141 -28.45 1.40 0.78
N GLY A 142 -27.26 0.77 0.71
CA GLY A 142 -26.96 -0.34 -0.21
C GLY A 142 -26.64 0.11 -1.63
N LYS A 143 -26.53 1.42 -1.91
CA LYS A 143 -26.19 1.95 -3.23
C LYS A 143 -24.67 1.90 -3.45
N LYS A 144 -24.25 1.46 -4.63
CA LYS A 144 -22.84 1.55 -5.04
C LYS A 144 -22.41 3.00 -5.16
N VAL A 145 -21.31 3.33 -4.54
CA VAL A 145 -20.69 4.66 -4.53
C VAL A 145 -19.20 4.54 -4.77
N SER A 146 -18.61 5.56 -5.34
CA SER A 146 -17.17 5.61 -5.58
C SER A 146 -16.57 6.90 -5.02
N SER A 147 -15.31 6.81 -4.64
CA SER A 147 -14.51 7.93 -4.15
C SER A 147 -13.20 7.95 -4.93
N THR A 148 -12.75 9.12 -5.34
CA THR A 148 -11.45 9.33 -5.96
C THR A 148 -10.65 10.29 -5.11
N ALA A 149 -9.52 9.82 -4.59
CA ALA A 149 -8.58 10.60 -3.81
C ALA A 149 -7.26 10.73 -4.58
N VAL A 150 -6.84 11.96 -4.81
CA VAL A 150 -5.58 12.30 -5.47
C VAL A 150 -4.59 12.79 -4.42
N TYR A 151 -3.38 12.27 -4.48
CA TYR A 151 -2.30 12.61 -3.55
C TYR A 151 -1.10 13.13 -4.32
N ASP A 152 -0.43 14.11 -3.75
CA ASP A 152 0.86 14.60 -4.22
C ASP A 152 1.97 14.02 -3.35
N LYS A 153 3.08 13.62 -3.99
CA LYS A 153 4.26 13.07 -3.31
C LYS A 153 5.02 14.18 -2.58
N GLN A 154 5.49 13.88 -1.37
CA GLN A 154 6.32 14.77 -0.56
C GLN A 154 7.79 14.46 -0.71
#